data_e6550416b0480bbf67f5741c983d704e
#
_entry.id   e6550416b0480bbf67f5741c983d704e
#
_cell.length_a   1.000
_cell.length_b   1.000
_cell.length_c   1.000
_cell.angle_alpha   90.00
_cell.angle_beta   90.00
_cell.angle_gamma   90.00
#
_symmetry.space_group_name_H-M   'P 1'
#
loop_
_entity.id
_entity.type
_entity.pdbx_description
1 polymer ?
#
loop_
_entity_poly.entity_id
_entity_poly.type
_entity_poly.pdbx_seq_one_letter_code
_entity_poly.pdbx_strand_id
1 'polypeptide(L)'
;STVTEKDIGVEEEVYQCCNLEPEARKVISALTERLYKGGPMYNSKGDLCGQRRCRASGVFTTSFGNTLTCYLKATAATRAAGLKDCTMLVCGDDLVVIAESAGTQEDAQALRA
;
A
#
# COMPACT_ATOMS: atom_id res chain seq x y z
N SER A 1 2.95 11.49 1.59
CA SER A 1 2.70 10.13 1.13
C SER A 1 1.41 10.04 0.32
N THR A 2 1.43 9.22 -0.73
CA THR A 2 0.25 8.92 -1.54
C THR A 2 -0.54 7.71 -1.01
N VAL A 3 -0.08 7.08 0.05
CA VAL A 3 -0.76 5.96 0.70
C VAL A 3 -1.85 6.51 1.60
N THR A 4 -3.08 6.25 1.23
CA THR A 4 -4.26 6.82 1.89
C THR A 4 -4.78 5.90 3.00
N GLU A 5 -5.74 6.41 3.78
CA GLU A 5 -6.46 5.63 4.78
C GLU A 5 -7.11 4.38 4.19
N LYS A 6 -7.66 4.49 2.98
CA LYS A 6 -8.26 3.35 2.26
C LYS A 6 -7.22 2.28 1.94
N ASP A 7 -6.03 2.69 1.51
CA ASP A 7 -4.93 1.75 1.21
C ASP A 7 -4.49 0.99 2.46
N ILE A 8 -4.42 1.67 3.60
CA ILE A 8 -4.07 1.05 4.87
C ILE A 8 -5.17 0.08 5.33
N GLY A 9 -6.43 0.38 5.05
CA GLY A 9 -7.54 -0.54 5.30
C GLY A 9 -7.42 -1.84 4.51
N VAL A 10 -7.02 -1.77 3.25
CA VAL A 10 -6.77 -2.96 2.42
C VAL A 10 -5.57 -3.75 2.95
N GLU A 11 -4.52 -3.08 3.42
CA GLU A 11 -3.37 -3.71 4.07
C GLU A 11 -3.81 -4.51 5.31
N GLU A 12 -4.68 -3.95 6.14
CA GLU A 12 -5.25 -4.67 7.28
C GLU A 12 -5.99 -5.94 6.84
N GLU A 13 -6.75 -5.88 5.76
CA GLU A 13 -7.44 -7.05 5.22
C GLU A 13 -6.45 -8.17 4.88
N VAL A 14 -5.29 -7.83 4.33
CA VAL A 14 -4.22 -8.81 4.05
C VAL A 14 -3.70 -9.42 5.35
N TYR A 15 -3.43 -8.60 6.37
CA TYR A 15 -2.99 -9.12 7.67
C TYR A 15 -4.02 -10.07 8.30
N GLN A 16 -5.31 -9.75 8.16
CA GLN A 16 -6.38 -10.57 8.69
C GLN A 16 -6.56 -11.91 7.95
N CYS A 17 -5.93 -12.08 6.78
CA CYS A 17 -5.89 -13.37 6.08
C CYS A 17 -4.96 -14.38 6.76
N CYS A 18 -4.10 -13.95 7.68
CA CYS A 18 -3.24 -14.85 8.45
C CYS A 18 -4.08 -15.66 9.45
N ASN A 19 -3.57 -16.82 9.83
CA ASN A 19 -4.22 -17.67 10.83
C ASN A 19 -3.96 -17.12 12.24
N LEU A 20 -4.71 -16.10 12.62
CA LEU A 20 -4.52 -15.35 13.86
C LEU A 20 -5.49 -15.78 14.94
N GLU A 21 -5.06 -15.72 16.21
CA GLU A 21 -5.94 -15.83 17.34
C GLU A 21 -6.87 -14.61 17.42
N PRO A 22 -8.10 -14.76 17.99
CA PRO A 22 -9.06 -13.65 18.04
C PRO A 22 -8.52 -12.39 18.71
N GLU A 23 -7.70 -12.53 19.73
CA GLU A 23 -7.11 -11.40 20.43
C GLU A 23 -6.11 -10.66 19.56
N ALA A 24 -5.29 -11.38 18.79
CA ALA A 24 -4.36 -10.78 17.83
C ALA A 24 -5.11 -9.98 16.75
N ARG A 25 -6.25 -10.47 16.29
CA ARG A 25 -7.10 -9.74 15.32
C ARG A 25 -7.58 -8.40 15.87
N LYS A 26 -8.02 -8.39 17.12
CA LYS A 26 -8.46 -7.15 17.78
C LYS A 26 -7.33 -6.14 17.94
N VAL A 27 -6.15 -6.61 18.30
CA VAL A 27 -4.97 -5.75 18.47
C VAL A 27 -4.56 -5.15 17.13
N ILE A 28 -4.52 -5.94 16.07
CA ILE A 28 -4.16 -5.45 14.72
C ILE A 28 -5.17 -4.39 14.27
N SER A 29 -6.46 -4.62 14.46
CA SER A 29 -7.50 -3.67 14.10
C SER A 29 -7.35 -2.35 14.87
N ALA A 30 -7.11 -2.42 16.16
CA ALA A 30 -6.93 -1.25 17.00
C ALA A 30 -5.67 -0.46 16.63
N LEU A 31 -4.56 -1.14 16.36
CA LEU A 31 -3.32 -0.49 15.94
C LEU A 31 -3.45 0.15 14.55
N THR A 32 -4.16 -0.48 13.63
CA THR A 32 -4.44 0.07 12.31
C THR A 32 -5.18 1.41 12.44
N GLU A 33 -6.23 1.46 13.25
CA GLU A 33 -6.99 2.69 13.46
C GLU A 33 -6.17 3.79 14.13
N ARG A 34 -5.36 3.46 15.12
CA ARG A 34 -4.69 4.45 15.96
C ARG A 34 -3.35 4.93 15.41
N LEU A 35 -2.57 4.02 14.82
CA LEU A 35 -1.19 4.31 14.44
C LEU A 35 -1.01 4.46 12.94
N TYR A 36 -1.64 3.57 12.17
CA TYR A 36 -1.29 3.43 10.75
C TYR A 36 -2.16 4.27 9.83
N LYS A 37 -3.45 4.40 10.10
CA LYS A 37 -4.34 5.20 9.24
C LYS A 37 -4.12 6.68 9.38
N GLY A 38 -3.84 7.15 10.58
CA GLY A 38 -3.65 8.56 10.81
C GLY A 38 -3.74 8.91 12.27
N GLY A 39 -3.80 10.19 12.54
CA GLY A 39 -3.93 10.70 13.89
C GLY A 39 -3.33 12.09 14.04
N PRO A 40 -3.37 12.64 15.26
CA PRO A 40 -2.80 13.95 15.51
C PRO A 40 -1.27 13.91 15.38
N MET A 41 -0.72 15.01 14.88
CA MET A 41 0.72 15.23 14.79
C MET A 41 1.13 16.30 15.78
N TYR A 42 2.13 15.99 16.60
CA TYR A 42 2.68 16.90 17.59
C TYR A 42 4.13 17.26 17.27
N ASN A 43 4.53 18.48 17.62
CA ASN A 43 5.93 18.88 17.53
C ASN A 43 6.72 18.38 18.76
N SER A 44 8.02 18.64 18.78
CA SER A 44 8.90 18.25 19.90
C SER A 44 8.54 18.90 21.23
N LYS A 45 7.79 20.00 21.21
CA LYS A 45 7.30 20.70 22.40
C LYS A 45 5.93 20.20 22.88
N GLY A 46 5.32 19.26 22.16
CA GLY A 46 4.01 18.71 22.51
C GLY A 46 2.83 19.50 21.96
N ASP A 47 3.07 20.51 21.13
CA ASP A 47 1.99 21.29 20.51
C ASP A 47 1.39 20.55 19.32
N LEU A 48 0.07 20.61 19.18
CA LEU A 48 -0.65 19.99 18.08
C LEU A 48 -0.37 20.74 16.77
N CYS A 49 0.23 20.04 15.81
CA CYS A 49 0.58 20.61 14.50
C CYS A 49 -0.42 20.26 13.39
N GLY A 50 -1.35 19.37 13.65
CA GLY A 50 -2.37 18.97 12.67
C GLY A 50 -2.72 17.50 12.77
N GLN A 51 -3.45 17.01 11.74
CA GLN A 51 -3.89 15.63 11.63
C GLN A 51 -3.20 14.94 10.46
N ARG A 52 -2.70 13.73 10.70
CA ARG A 52 -2.16 12.87 9.65
C ARG A 52 -3.26 11.96 9.12
N ARG A 53 -3.45 11.92 7.80
CA ARG A 53 -4.47 11.11 7.13
C ARG A 53 -3.89 10.07 6.19
N CYS A 54 -2.57 9.92 6.19
CA CYS A 54 -1.87 8.96 5.34
C CYS A 54 -0.81 8.25 6.15
N ARG A 55 -0.12 7.30 5.49
CA ARG A 55 0.96 6.55 6.13
C ARG A 55 2.08 7.48 6.59
N ALA A 56 2.47 7.36 7.84
CA ALA A 56 3.67 8.01 8.37
C ALA A 56 4.91 7.28 7.90
N SER A 57 5.97 8.03 7.56
CA SER A 57 7.29 7.44 7.35
C SER A 57 7.85 6.96 8.67
N GLY A 58 8.54 5.82 8.65
CA GLY A 58 9.23 5.31 9.83
C GLY A 58 8.38 4.52 10.81
N VAL A 59 7.08 4.30 10.56
CA VAL A 59 6.33 3.32 11.35
C VAL A 59 6.77 1.91 10.97
N PHE A 60 6.61 0.96 11.88
CA PHE A 60 7.12 -0.40 11.74
C PHE A 60 6.70 -1.07 10.42
N THR A 61 5.46 -0.85 10.01
CA THR A 61 4.88 -1.49 8.82
C THR A 61 5.09 -0.73 7.52
N THR A 62 5.80 0.40 7.54
CA THR A 62 5.92 1.28 6.36
C THR A 62 6.47 0.55 5.14
N SER A 63 7.59 -0.16 5.28
CA SER A 63 8.22 -0.86 4.14
C SER A 63 7.33 -1.96 3.58
N PHE A 64 6.86 -2.85 4.43
CA PHE A 64 5.99 -3.96 4.01
C PHE A 64 4.65 -3.45 3.48
N GLY A 65 4.04 -2.50 4.18
CA GLY A 65 2.78 -1.92 3.78
C GLY A 65 2.86 -1.17 2.45
N ASN A 66 3.91 -0.40 2.23
CA ASN A 66 4.13 0.28 0.96
C ASN A 66 4.35 -0.72 -0.17
N THR A 67 5.07 -1.81 0.08
CA THR A 67 5.27 -2.88 -0.90
C THR A 67 3.95 -3.53 -1.29
N LEU A 68 3.11 -3.89 -0.32
CA LEU A 68 1.78 -4.45 -0.58
C LEU A 68 0.90 -3.49 -1.36
N THR A 69 0.84 -2.23 -0.95
CA THR A 69 0.03 -1.21 -1.62
C THR A 69 0.47 -1.00 -3.06
N CYS A 70 1.77 -0.90 -3.30
CA CYS A 70 2.34 -0.76 -4.63
C CYS A 70 2.01 -1.97 -5.50
N TYR A 71 2.18 -3.18 -4.96
CA TYR A 71 1.86 -4.42 -5.67
C TYR A 71 0.39 -4.52 -6.05
N LEU A 72 -0.51 -4.24 -5.13
CA LEU A 72 -1.95 -4.33 -5.37
C LEU A 72 -2.43 -3.29 -6.40
N LYS A 73 -1.93 -2.07 -6.31
CA LYS A 73 -2.24 -1.03 -7.29
C LYS A 73 -1.68 -1.37 -8.68
N ALA A 74 -0.46 -1.87 -8.74
CA ALA A 74 0.16 -2.30 -10.00
C ALA A 74 -0.57 -3.48 -10.62
N THR A 75 -1.02 -4.44 -9.82
CA THR A 75 -1.82 -5.56 -10.29
C THR A 75 -3.12 -5.09 -10.91
N ALA A 76 -3.82 -4.17 -10.26
CA ALA A 76 -5.04 -3.59 -10.79
C ALA A 76 -4.79 -2.83 -12.10
N ALA A 77 -3.70 -2.07 -12.17
CA ALA A 77 -3.34 -1.31 -13.38
C ALA A 77 -3.00 -2.22 -14.56
N THR A 78 -2.23 -3.30 -14.33
CA THR A 78 -1.86 -4.24 -15.39
C THR A 78 -3.06 -5.03 -15.90
N ARG A 79 -4.00 -5.38 -15.04
CA ARG A 79 -5.25 -6.01 -15.44
C ARG A 79 -6.12 -5.07 -16.26
N ALA A 80 -6.25 -3.81 -15.84
CA ALA A 80 -7.01 -2.80 -16.58
C ALA A 80 -6.39 -2.52 -17.95
N ALA A 81 -5.06 -2.58 -18.06
CA ALA A 81 -4.33 -2.40 -19.31
C ALA A 81 -4.39 -3.63 -20.23
N GLY A 82 -4.89 -4.77 -19.73
CA GLY A 82 -4.98 -6.01 -20.51
C GLY A 82 -3.64 -6.70 -20.74
N LEU A 83 -2.63 -6.38 -19.94
CA LEU A 83 -1.31 -7.03 -20.03
C LEU A 83 -1.36 -8.45 -19.50
N LYS A 84 -0.58 -9.34 -20.12
CA LYS A 84 -0.52 -10.77 -19.78
C LYS A 84 0.85 -11.15 -19.26
N ASP A 85 0.88 -12.20 -18.44
CA ASP A 85 2.10 -12.82 -17.94
C ASP A 85 3.03 -11.80 -17.28
N CYS A 86 2.45 -10.95 -16.44
CA CYS A 86 3.20 -9.93 -15.73
C CYS A 86 4.00 -10.52 -14.57
N THR A 87 5.28 -10.16 -14.49
CA THR A 87 6.13 -10.39 -13.33
C THR A 87 6.46 -9.03 -12.72
N MET A 88 6.37 -8.93 -11.40
CA MET A 88 6.60 -7.67 -10.69
C MET A 88 7.73 -7.84 -9.69
N LEU A 89 8.60 -6.83 -9.63
CA LEU A 89 9.60 -6.65 -8.58
C LEU A 89 9.21 -5.39 -7.83
N VAL A 90 8.90 -5.54 -6.55
CA VAL A 90 8.39 -4.45 -5.73
C VAL A 90 9.21 -4.31 -4.45
N CYS A 91 9.62 -3.09 -4.14
CA CYS A 91 10.30 -2.77 -2.90
C CYS A 91 9.84 -1.37 -2.44
N GLY A 92 8.96 -1.33 -1.43
CA GLY A 92 8.33 -0.09 -1.03
C GLY A 92 7.49 0.49 -2.17
N ASP A 93 7.79 1.71 -2.57
CA ASP A 93 7.16 2.39 -3.70
C ASP A 93 7.88 2.17 -5.03
N ASP A 94 9.01 1.47 -5.04
CA ASP A 94 9.75 1.13 -6.25
C ASP A 94 9.15 -0.11 -6.91
N LEU A 95 8.93 -0.02 -8.21
CA LEU A 95 8.25 -1.06 -8.98
C LEU A 95 8.90 -1.27 -10.33
N VAL A 96 9.12 -2.54 -10.68
CA VAL A 96 9.45 -2.97 -12.04
C VAL A 96 8.40 -3.98 -12.49
N VAL A 97 7.81 -3.75 -13.64
CA VAL A 97 6.84 -4.66 -14.26
C VAL A 97 7.44 -5.21 -15.55
N ILE A 98 7.47 -6.52 -15.66
CA ILE A 98 7.89 -7.24 -16.86
C ILE A 98 6.66 -7.97 -17.38
N ALA A 99 6.22 -7.63 -18.57
CA ALA A 99 5.01 -8.19 -19.16
C ALA A 99 5.28 -8.67 -20.59
N GLU A 100 4.53 -9.66 -21.02
CA GLU A 100 4.56 -10.08 -22.42
C GLU A 100 3.92 -8.99 -23.30
N SER A 101 4.55 -8.72 -24.41
CA SER A 101 4.10 -7.69 -25.36
C SER A 101 4.26 -8.19 -26.79
N ALA A 102 3.36 -7.76 -27.66
CA ALA A 102 3.52 -7.94 -29.09
C ALA A 102 4.53 -6.94 -29.71
N GLY A 103 5.16 -6.10 -28.90
CA GLY A 103 6.12 -5.10 -29.33
C GLY A 103 5.48 -3.86 -29.94
N THR A 104 4.19 -3.62 -29.67
CA THR A 104 3.46 -2.47 -30.19
C THR A 104 3.52 -1.28 -29.25
N GLN A 105 3.39 -0.07 -29.79
CA GLN A 105 3.28 1.14 -28.97
C GLN A 105 2.00 1.16 -28.14
N GLU A 106 0.97 0.45 -28.58
CA GLU A 106 -0.30 0.33 -27.86
C GLU A 106 -0.12 -0.30 -26.49
N ASP A 107 0.72 -1.35 -26.39
CA ASP A 107 1.01 -2.00 -25.12
C ASP A 107 1.71 -1.06 -24.13
N ALA A 108 2.67 -0.28 -24.61
CA ALA A 108 3.37 0.70 -23.79
C ALA A 108 2.44 1.83 -23.33
N GLN A 109 1.54 2.29 -24.18
CA GLN A 109 0.57 3.33 -23.84
C GLN A 109 -0.51 2.82 -22.86
N ALA A 110 -0.92 1.58 -22.98
CA ALA A 110 -1.91 0.98 -22.07
C ALA A 110 -1.43 1.01 -20.62
N LEU A 111 -0.15 0.76 -20.39
CA LEU A 111 0.42 0.79 -19.04
C LEU A 111 0.53 2.23 -18.49
N ARG A 112 0.68 3.23 -19.35
CA ARG A 112 0.72 4.64 -18.95
C ARG A 112 -0.65 5.20 -18.57
N ALA A 113 -1.68 4.63 -19.14
CA ALA A 113 -3.06 5.04 -18.84
C ALA A 113 -3.47 4.67 -17.42
#